data_0ea74f5c942468aae8fad38c26311b03
#
_entry.id   0ea74f5c942468aae8fad38c26311b03
#
_cell.length_a   1.000
_cell.length_b   1.000
_cell.length_c   1.000
_cell.angle_alpha   90.00
_cell.angle_beta   90.00
_cell.angle_gamma   90.00
#
_symmetry.space_group_name_H-M   'P 1'
#
loop_
_entity.id
_entity.type
_entity.pdbx_description
1 polymer ?
#
loop_
_entity_poly.entity_id
_entity_poly.type
_entity_poly.pdbx_seq_one_letter_code
_entity_poly.pdbx_strand_id
1 'polypeptide(L)'
;MSSLPTGKHVGSGRASNQPAVAETTFAERARTLLYLGRIGTLSTLSRKQQGFPFGSVMPYGLDENGRPVFLISTMAMHTQNVQADPRSSLLVTQPDASGDPLGAPRVTLLGNVLPIPELEIPEARKLYLARYANSKNWVDFEDFSFYGMDVIDVYYVGGFGVMGWVSAAEYSHVQPDPLSDVAADIIEHMNTDHGEALTLLACTFAGIESQEATMTSVDRLGFQVRLRTPDGPRGARIAFSREVNSPVEARSVLIDMVAQARQR
;
A
#
# COMPACT_ATOMS: atom_id res chain seq x y z
N MET A 1 19.26 -8.63 -28.52
CA MET A 1 18.53 -9.06 -27.32
C MET A 1 19.55 -9.37 -26.24
N SER A 2 19.82 -8.44 -25.34
CA SER A 2 20.81 -8.60 -24.28
C SER A 2 20.05 -8.95 -23.02
N SER A 3 20.30 -10.14 -22.46
CA SER A 3 19.76 -10.59 -21.20
C SER A 3 20.41 -9.79 -20.05
N LEU A 4 19.60 -8.97 -19.36
CA LEU A 4 20.03 -8.33 -18.13
C LEU A 4 20.27 -9.39 -17.04
N PRO A 5 21.32 -9.26 -16.21
CA PRO A 5 21.58 -10.20 -15.15
C PRO A 5 20.51 -10.06 -14.05
N THR A 6 19.83 -11.16 -13.75
CA THR A 6 18.93 -11.29 -12.59
C THR A 6 19.76 -11.34 -11.31
N GLY A 7 20.21 -10.19 -10.81
CA GLY A 7 20.80 -10.07 -9.50
C GLY A 7 19.69 -10.13 -8.44
N LYS A 8 19.54 -11.28 -7.79
CA LYS A 8 18.77 -11.38 -6.55
C LYS A 8 19.52 -10.61 -5.47
N HIS A 9 19.07 -9.42 -5.11
CA HIS A 9 19.40 -8.84 -3.82
C HIS A 9 18.65 -9.65 -2.76
N VAL A 10 19.33 -10.65 -2.22
CA VAL A 10 18.87 -11.40 -1.05
C VAL A 10 19.04 -10.44 0.13
N GLY A 11 17.95 -9.89 0.61
CA GLY A 11 17.90 -9.20 1.90
C GLY A 11 18.42 -10.14 2.99
N SER A 12 19.21 -9.61 3.91
CA SER A 12 19.92 -10.30 4.98
C SER A 12 19.09 -11.39 5.65
N GLY A 13 19.43 -12.64 5.33
CA GLY A 13 19.34 -13.83 6.15
C GLY A 13 18.04 -14.13 6.89
N ARG A 14 17.07 -14.73 6.24
CA ARG A 14 16.22 -15.74 6.91
C ARG A 14 17.06 -17.03 7.01
N ALA A 15 17.30 -17.48 8.24
CA ALA A 15 17.75 -18.84 8.48
C ALA A 15 16.73 -19.80 7.87
N SER A 16 17.16 -20.70 7.00
CA SER A 16 16.36 -21.53 6.09
C SER A 16 15.48 -22.60 6.73
N ASN A 17 15.18 -22.54 8.04
CA ASN A 17 14.46 -23.60 8.78
C ASN A 17 13.32 -23.11 9.69
N GLN A 18 12.91 -21.84 9.62
CA GLN A 18 11.69 -21.42 10.32
C GLN A 18 10.46 -21.57 9.39
N PRO A 19 9.33 -22.06 9.92
CA PRO A 19 8.10 -22.12 9.14
C PRO A 19 7.74 -20.71 8.63
N ALA A 20 7.23 -20.64 7.41
CA ALA A 20 6.83 -19.36 6.82
C ALA A 20 5.76 -18.70 7.70
N VAL A 21 6.06 -17.50 8.21
CA VAL A 21 5.10 -16.71 8.97
C VAL A 21 4.02 -16.20 8.01
N ALA A 22 2.75 -16.30 8.38
CA ALA A 22 1.65 -15.84 7.56
C ALA A 22 1.80 -14.33 7.24
N GLU A 23 1.76 -14.00 5.96
CA GLU A 23 1.90 -12.63 5.45
C GLU A 23 0.88 -12.37 4.36
N THR A 24 0.40 -11.12 4.29
CA THR A 24 -0.41 -10.65 3.17
C THR A 24 0.42 -10.66 1.88
N THR A 25 -0.23 -10.94 0.76
CA THR A 25 0.40 -10.94 -0.57
C THR A 25 0.80 -9.52 -1.00
N PHE A 26 1.66 -9.39 -1.99
CA PHE A 26 1.98 -8.08 -2.56
C PHE A 26 0.76 -7.42 -3.21
N ALA A 27 -0.16 -8.21 -3.76
CA ALA A 27 -1.42 -7.71 -4.30
C ALA A 27 -2.27 -7.04 -3.22
N GLU A 28 -2.47 -7.69 -2.08
CA GLU A 28 -3.22 -7.16 -0.93
C GLU A 28 -2.56 -5.91 -0.35
N ARG A 29 -1.22 -5.93 -0.21
CA ARG A 29 -0.46 -4.77 0.28
C ARG A 29 -0.56 -3.58 -0.68
N ALA A 30 -0.45 -3.82 -1.99
CA ALA A 30 -0.62 -2.79 -3.01
C ALA A 30 -2.04 -2.21 -2.99
N ARG A 31 -3.06 -3.09 -2.87
CA ARG A 31 -4.46 -2.69 -2.77
C ARG A 31 -4.73 -1.83 -1.53
N THR A 32 -4.21 -2.26 -0.37
CA THR A 32 -4.31 -1.52 0.89
C THR A 32 -3.63 -0.16 0.79
N LEU A 33 -2.42 -0.11 0.21
CA LEU A 33 -1.69 1.16 0.06
C LEU A 33 -2.43 2.16 -0.84
N LEU A 34 -3.01 1.70 -1.95
CA LEU A 34 -3.83 2.53 -2.82
C LEU A 34 -5.13 3.00 -2.14
N TYR A 35 -5.72 2.15 -1.31
CA TYR A 35 -6.89 2.51 -0.52
C TYR A 35 -6.57 3.64 0.48
N LEU A 36 -5.47 3.54 1.20
CA LEU A 36 -5.02 4.53 2.18
C LEU A 36 -4.49 5.81 1.52
N GLY A 37 -3.76 5.69 0.42
CA GLY A 37 -3.23 6.82 -0.33
C GLY A 37 -4.36 7.58 -1.03
N ARG A 38 -4.34 8.90 -0.96
CA ARG A 38 -5.35 9.77 -1.58
C ARG A 38 -4.85 10.48 -2.82
N ILE A 39 -3.54 10.66 -2.91
CA ILE A 39 -2.87 11.43 -3.97
C ILE A 39 -1.70 10.58 -4.45
N GLY A 40 -1.53 10.54 -5.76
CA GLY A 40 -0.37 9.93 -6.40
C GLY A 40 0.32 10.88 -7.38
N THR A 41 1.40 10.41 -7.96
CA THR A 41 2.04 11.05 -9.11
C THR A 41 1.66 10.29 -10.37
N LEU A 42 0.82 10.90 -11.22
CA LEU A 42 0.50 10.36 -12.53
C LEU A 42 1.60 10.81 -13.52
N SER A 43 2.33 9.85 -14.06
CA SER A 43 3.31 10.09 -15.13
C SER A 43 2.70 9.71 -16.48
N THR A 44 2.72 10.66 -17.42
CA THR A 44 2.17 10.55 -18.76
C THR A 44 3.29 10.78 -19.78
N LEU A 45 3.08 10.46 -21.06
CA LEU A 45 4.01 10.78 -22.13
C LEU A 45 3.72 12.19 -22.66
N SER A 46 4.73 13.07 -22.62
CA SER A 46 4.57 14.47 -22.99
C SER A 46 4.21 14.63 -24.48
N ARG A 47 3.04 15.20 -24.75
CA ARG A 47 2.65 15.61 -26.11
C ARG A 47 3.54 16.72 -26.66
N LYS A 48 4.01 17.63 -25.78
CA LYS A 48 4.81 18.78 -26.17
C LYS A 48 6.27 18.43 -26.44
N GLN A 49 6.84 17.54 -25.64
CA GLN A 49 8.22 17.09 -25.76
C GLN A 49 8.21 15.56 -25.91
N GLN A 50 8.24 15.08 -27.14
CA GLN A 50 8.14 13.65 -27.45
C GLN A 50 9.22 12.83 -26.73
N GLY A 51 8.80 11.70 -26.15
CA GLY A 51 9.68 10.79 -25.43
C GLY A 51 9.98 11.16 -23.98
N PHE A 52 9.58 12.36 -23.52
CA PHE A 52 9.77 12.73 -22.12
C PHE A 52 8.56 12.32 -21.26
N PRO A 53 8.78 11.71 -20.08
CA PRO A 53 7.73 11.54 -19.08
C PRO A 53 7.35 12.88 -18.45
N PHE A 54 6.07 13.04 -18.13
CA PHE A 54 5.52 14.24 -17.50
C PHE A 54 4.74 13.86 -16.26
N GLY A 55 5.23 14.22 -15.07
CA GLY A 55 4.62 13.94 -13.78
C GLY A 55 3.61 15.00 -13.36
N SER A 56 2.48 14.57 -12.80
CA SER A 56 1.45 15.45 -12.25
C SER A 56 0.98 14.92 -10.92
N VAL A 57 0.74 15.80 -9.95
CA VAL A 57 0.01 15.44 -8.72
C VAL A 57 -1.42 15.08 -9.12
N MET A 58 -1.88 13.91 -8.67
CA MET A 58 -3.15 13.36 -9.11
C MET A 58 -3.95 12.78 -7.94
N PRO A 59 -5.01 13.47 -7.51
CA PRO A 59 -6.04 12.87 -6.66
C PRO A 59 -6.78 11.77 -7.42
N TYR A 60 -7.08 10.65 -6.75
CA TYR A 60 -7.78 9.53 -7.39
C TYR A 60 -8.82 8.90 -6.47
N GLY A 61 -9.94 8.46 -7.05
CA GLY A 61 -10.85 7.50 -6.46
C GLY A 61 -10.43 6.07 -6.81
N LEU A 62 -11.09 5.09 -6.21
CA LEU A 62 -10.92 3.67 -6.55
C LEU A 62 -12.29 3.05 -6.75
N ASP A 63 -12.48 2.30 -7.83
CA ASP A 63 -13.64 1.44 -7.97
C ASP A 63 -13.50 0.14 -7.14
N GLU A 64 -14.50 -0.72 -7.20
CA GLU A 64 -14.53 -1.99 -6.46
C GLU A 64 -13.37 -2.93 -6.81
N ASN A 65 -12.88 -2.87 -8.06
CA ASN A 65 -11.73 -3.64 -8.54
C ASN A 65 -10.38 -2.94 -8.30
N GLY A 66 -10.39 -1.71 -7.70
CA GLY A 66 -9.20 -0.91 -7.42
C GLY A 66 -8.68 -0.14 -8.60
N ARG A 67 -9.46 -0.02 -9.66
CA ARG A 67 -9.12 0.82 -10.80
C ARG A 67 -9.10 2.29 -10.34
N PRO A 68 -8.00 3.02 -10.52
CA PRO A 68 -7.97 4.45 -10.25
C PRO A 68 -8.92 5.23 -11.14
N VAL A 69 -9.69 6.12 -10.51
CA VAL A 69 -10.63 7.03 -11.17
C VAL A 69 -10.18 8.47 -10.94
N PHE A 70 -10.10 9.24 -12.00
CA PHE A 70 -9.65 10.63 -12.01
C PHE A 70 -10.75 11.56 -12.49
N LEU A 71 -10.84 12.75 -11.90
CA LEU A 71 -11.64 13.87 -12.42
C LEU A 71 -10.67 14.95 -12.89
N ILE A 72 -10.52 15.10 -14.21
CA ILE A 72 -9.49 15.94 -14.82
C ILE A 72 -10.04 16.86 -15.90
N SER A 73 -9.48 18.09 -15.96
CA SER A 73 -9.85 19.11 -16.95
C SER A 73 -9.13 18.89 -18.28
N THR A 74 -9.79 19.13 -19.37
CA THR A 74 -9.22 19.12 -20.73
C THR A 74 -8.14 20.19 -20.94
N MET A 75 -8.12 21.23 -20.10
CA MET A 75 -7.08 22.26 -20.11
C MET A 75 -5.76 21.78 -19.52
N ALA A 76 -5.77 20.74 -18.69
CA ALA A 76 -4.58 20.26 -18.02
C ALA A 76 -3.65 19.48 -18.98
N MET A 77 -2.35 19.66 -18.82
CA MET A 77 -1.34 19.01 -19.69
C MET A 77 -1.41 17.49 -19.59
N HIS A 78 -1.64 16.93 -18.39
CA HIS A 78 -1.78 15.49 -18.24
C HIS A 78 -2.97 14.93 -19.02
N THR A 79 -4.08 15.66 -19.11
CA THR A 79 -5.24 15.26 -19.91
C THR A 79 -4.92 15.27 -21.39
N GLN A 80 -4.28 16.34 -21.89
CA GLN A 80 -3.84 16.43 -23.28
C GLN A 80 -2.82 15.34 -23.63
N ASN A 81 -1.97 14.96 -22.67
CA ASN A 81 -1.00 13.89 -22.84
C ASN A 81 -1.70 12.53 -22.99
N VAL A 82 -2.62 12.16 -22.07
CA VAL A 82 -3.32 10.85 -22.13
C VAL A 82 -4.27 10.74 -23.31
N GLN A 83 -4.80 11.85 -23.81
CA GLN A 83 -5.56 11.89 -25.07
C GLN A 83 -4.69 11.59 -26.30
N ALA A 84 -3.42 11.97 -26.27
CA ALA A 84 -2.47 11.68 -27.34
C ALA A 84 -1.84 10.27 -27.20
N ASP A 85 -1.57 9.83 -25.98
CA ASP A 85 -1.03 8.51 -25.65
C ASP A 85 -1.52 8.09 -24.24
N PRO A 86 -2.40 7.08 -24.14
CA PRO A 86 -3.02 6.71 -22.86
C PRO A 86 -2.07 6.01 -21.89
N ARG A 87 -0.89 5.56 -22.34
CA ARG A 87 0.08 4.85 -21.50
C ARG A 87 0.58 5.74 -20.37
N SER A 88 0.39 5.28 -19.15
CA SER A 88 0.67 6.07 -17.95
C SER A 88 1.14 5.18 -16.82
N SER A 89 1.75 5.79 -15.81
CA SER A 89 1.99 5.16 -14.52
C SER A 89 1.49 6.04 -13.38
N LEU A 90 0.96 5.41 -12.33
CA LEU A 90 0.55 6.08 -11.10
C LEU A 90 1.43 5.58 -9.96
N LEU A 91 2.27 6.46 -9.41
CA LEU A 91 3.06 6.20 -8.21
C LEU A 91 2.30 6.68 -6.98
N VAL A 92 2.09 5.79 -6.01
CA VAL A 92 1.54 6.12 -4.70
C VAL A 92 2.53 5.67 -3.62
N THR A 93 2.81 6.55 -2.68
CA THR A 93 3.68 6.29 -1.52
C THR A 93 2.84 6.23 -0.26
N GLN A 94 3.34 5.54 0.76
CA GLN A 94 2.68 5.54 2.06
C GLN A 94 2.49 6.97 2.56
N PRO A 95 1.29 7.36 3.02
CA PRO A 95 1.07 8.62 3.69
C PRO A 95 2.01 8.78 4.90
N ASP A 96 2.46 10.00 5.17
CA ASP A 96 3.26 10.37 6.35
C ASP A 96 4.62 9.68 6.51
N ALA A 97 5.17 9.11 5.44
CA ALA A 97 6.48 8.46 5.41
C ALA A 97 7.68 9.44 5.46
N SER A 98 7.59 10.52 6.22
CA SER A 98 8.58 11.61 6.23
C SER A 98 9.95 11.23 6.82
N GLY A 99 10.00 10.19 7.65
CA GLY A 99 11.24 9.80 8.36
C GLY A 99 12.20 8.93 7.54
N ASP A 100 11.69 8.04 6.69
CA ASP A 100 12.48 7.14 5.82
C ASP A 100 11.74 6.86 4.51
N PRO A 101 11.83 7.76 3.53
CA PRO A 101 11.10 7.61 2.26
C PRO A 101 11.48 6.37 1.44
N LEU A 102 12.72 5.86 1.60
CA LEU A 102 13.17 4.67 0.87
C LEU A 102 12.76 3.37 1.56
N GLY A 103 12.63 3.39 2.87
CA GLY A 103 12.11 2.28 3.66
C GLY A 103 10.57 2.18 3.63
N ALA A 104 9.89 3.25 3.24
CA ALA A 104 8.43 3.28 3.20
C ALA A 104 7.84 2.49 2.02
N PRO A 105 6.70 1.83 2.22
CA PRO A 105 5.95 1.19 1.14
C PRO A 105 5.55 2.17 0.03
N ARG A 106 5.65 1.70 -1.21
CA ARG A 106 5.20 2.41 -2.40
C ARG A 106 4.72 1.43 -3.46
N VAL A 107 3.83 1.90 -4.31
CA VAL A 107 3.29 1.11 -5.41
C VAL A 107 3.28 1.94 -6.69
N THR A 108 3.64 1.32 -7.81
CA THR A 108 3.51 1.89 -9.14
C THR A 108 2.55 1.03 -9.95
N LEU A 109 1.45 1.62 -10.40
CA LEU A 109 0.55 1.00 -11.37
C LEU A 109 0.99 1.41 -12.76
N LEU A 110 1.05 0.47 -13.68
CA LEU A 110 1.18 0.71 -15.12
C LEU A 110 -0.17 0.45 -15.78
N GLY A 111 -0.60 1.34 -16.69
CA GLY A 111 -1.89 1.16 -17.34
C GLY A 111 -2.19 2.21 -18.39
N ASN A 112 -3.37 2.11 -18.97
CA ASN A 112 -3.91 3.07 -19.92
C ASN A 112 -4.95 3.95 -19.23
N VAL A 113 -4.79 5.26 -19.30
CA VAL A 113 -5.78 6.23 -18.78
C VAL A 113 -6.72 6.62 -19.92
N LEU A 114 -7.98 6.23 -19.79
CA LEU A 114 -9.02 6.39 -20.82
C LEU A 114 -10.25 7.09 -20.23
N PRO A 115 -11.05 7.79 -21.06
CA PRO A 115 -12.34 8.32 -20.62
C PRO A 115 -13.23 7.19 -20.09
N ILE A 116 -13.92 7.44 -18.99
CA ILE A 116 -14.91 6.49 -18.44
C ILE A 116 -16.15 6.49 -19.34
N PRO A 117 -16.69 5.31 -19.73
CA PRO A 117 -17.93 5.21 -20.49
C PRO A 117 -19.10 5.90 -19.79
N GLU A 118 -20.03 6.50 -20.55
CA GLU A 118 -21.17 7.26 -20.01
C GLU A 118 -21.99 6.47 -18.97
N LEU A 119 -22.17 5.17 -19.17
CA LEU A 119 -22.91 4.30 -18.26
C LEU A 119 -22.22 4.12 -16.89
N GLU A 120 -20.90 4.28 -16.81
CA GLU A 120 -20.11 4.15 -15.59
C GLU A 120 -19.93 5.49 -14.85
N ILE A 121 -20.20 6.64 -15.51
CA ILE A 121 -20.00 7.98 -14.93
C ILE A 121 -20.74 8.18 -13.60
N PRO A 122 -22.01 7.76 -13.42
CA PRO A 122 -22.72 7.97 -12.16
C PRO A 122 -22.01 7.31 -10.97
N GLU A 123 -21.48 6.10 -11.14
CA GLU A 123 -20.76 5.42 -10.07
C GLU A 123 -19.38 6.03 -9.86
N ALA A 124 -18.63 6.34 -10.93
CA ALA A 124 -17.35 7.04 -10.85
C ALA A 124 -17.48 8.38 -10.11
N ARG A 125 -18.54 9.14 -10.38
CA ARG A 125 -18.86 10.39 -9.69
C ARG A 125 -19.11 10.16 -8.20
N LYS A 126 -19.94 9.19 -7.87
CA LYS A 126 -20.26 8.85 -6.47
C LYS A 126 -19.00 8.48 -5.68
N LEU A 127 -18.18 7.57 -6.22
CA LEU A 127 -16.92 7.12 -5.61
C LEU A 127 -15.94 8.29 -5.41
N TYR A 128 -15.77 9.12 -6.44
CA TYR A 128 -14.83 10.23 -6.38
C TYR A 128 -15.27 11.31 -5.39
N LEU A 129 -16.56 11.68 -5.38
CA LEU A 129 -17.10 12.67 -4.46
C LEU A 129 -17.17 12.19 -3.00
N ALA A 130 -17.33 10.89 -2.77
CA ALA A 130 -17.21 10.33 -1.42
C ALA A 130 -15.79 10.53 -0.84
N ARG A 131 -14.78 10.51 -1.71
CA ARG A 131 -13.38 10.68 -1.32
C ARG A 131 -12.94 12.15 -1.29
N TYR A 132 -13.52 13.00 -2.18
CA TYR A 132 -13.18 14.41 -2.37
C TYR A 132 -14.45 15.26 -2.42
N ALA A 133 -15.08 15.48 -1.27
CA ALA A 133 -16.35 16.20 -1.17
C ALA A 133 -16.30 17.63 -1.74
N ASN A 134 -15.14 18.30 -1.70
CA ASN A 134 -14.94 19.63 -2.27
C ASN A 134 -15.01 19.66 -3.80
N SER A 135 -14.82 18.53 -4.48
CA SER A 135 -14.92 18.43 -5.95
C SER A 135 -16.32 18.67 -6.48
N LYS A 136 -17.34 18.72 -5.62
CA LYS A 136 -18.71 19.18 -5.97
C LYS A 136 -18.72 20.56 -6.61
N ASN A 137 -17.71 21.40 -6.33
CA ASN A 137 -17.65 22.76 -6.85
C ASN A 137 -17.26 22.84 -8.33
N TRP A 138 -16.67 21.78 -8.91
CA TRP A 138 -16.20 21.79 -10.30
C TRP A 138 -16.50 20.52 -11.10
N VAL A 139 -17.09 19.49 -10.48
CA VAL A 139 -17.39 18.21 -11.13
C VAL A 139 -18.36 18.36 -12.31
N ASP A 140 -19.15 19.43 -12.34
CA ASP A 140 -20.13 19.73 -13.40
C ASP A 140 -19.61 20.80 -14.40
N PHE A 141 -18.34 21.18 -14.33
CA PHE A 141 -17.77 22.10 -15.32
C PHE A 141 -17.57 21.34 -16.64
N GLU A 142 -17.86 22.01 -17.77
CA GLU A 142 -17.83 21.41 -19.11
C GLU A 142 -16.45 20.89 -19.54
N ASP A 143 -15.38 21.45 -18.97
CA ASP A 143 -14.01 21.03 -19.24
C ASP A 143 -13.54 19.86 -18.36
N PHE A 144 -14.30 19.46 -17.35
CA PHE A 144 -13.97 18.32 -16.49
C PHE A 144 -14.66 17.04 -16.94
N SER A 145 -13.92 15.94 -16.93
CA SER A 145 -14.42 14.61 -17.27
C SER A 145 -13.79 13.53 -16.41
N PHE A 146 -14.50 12.42 -16.25
CA PHE A 146 -13.97 11.25 -15.56
C PHE A 146 -13.13 10.38 -16.49
N TYR A 147 -11.97 9.99 -15.99
CA TYR A 147 -11.04 9.05 -16.62
C TYR A 147 -10.78 7.88 -15.67
N GLY A 148 -10.56 6.70 -16.21
CA GLY A 148 -10.16 5.50 -15.47
C GLY A 148 -8.81 4.98 -15.94
N MET A 149 -8.02 4.38 -15.05
CA MET A 149 -6.78 3.71 -15.42
C MET A 149 -7.03 2.21 -15.55
N ASP A 150 -7.02 1.69 -16.77
CA ASP A 150 -7.03 0.26 -17.01
C ASP A 150 -5.66 -0.32 -16.65
N VAL A 151 -5.58 -0.94 -15.48
CA VAL A 151 -4.33 -1.45 -14.92
C VAL A 151 -3.84 -2.65 -15.72
N ILE A 152 -2.57 -2.60 -16.16
CA ILE A 152 -1.89 -3.67 -16.90
C ILE A 152 -0.99 -4.47 -15.97
N ASP A 153 -0.26 -3.77 -15.10
CA ASP A 153 0.70 -4.39 -14.19
C ASP A 153 0.93 -3.49 -12.96
N VAL A 154 1.37 -4.09 -11.86
CA VAL A 154 1.59 -3.39 -10.59
C VAL A 154 2.96 -3.75 -10.04
N TYR A 155 3.76 -2.77 -9.66
CA TYR A 155 5.03 -2.98 -8.98
C TYR A 155 4.94 -2.47 -7.54
N TYR A 156 5.03 -3.39 -6.59
CA TYR A 156 5.00 -3.09 -5.15
C TYR A 156 6.41 -3.11 -4.57
N VAL A 157 6.70 -2.14 -3.71
CA VAL A 157 7.90 -2.09 -2.87
C VAL A 157 7.48 -1.85 -1.44
N GLY A 158 7.79 -2.77 -0.54
CA GLY A 158 7.45 -2.72 0.89
C GLY A 158 8.60 -2.27 1.78
N GLY A 159 9.66 -1.70 1.20
CA GLY A 159 10.90 -1.32 1.86
C GLY A 159 12.10 -2.09 1.30
N PHE A 160 13.25 -2.02 1.99
CA PHE A 160 14.48 -2.64 1.52
C PHE A 160 14.35 -4.16 1.37
N GLY A 161 14.60 -4.67 0.17
CA GLY A 161 14.59 -6.10 -0.13
C GLY A 161 13.20 -6.75 -0.28
N VAL A 162 12.11 -5.99 -0.08
CA VAL A 162 10.73 -6.47 -0.22
C VAL A 162 10.10 -5.79 -1.44
N MET A 163 10.13 -6.45 -2.58
CA MET A 163 9.57 -5.89 -3.81
C MET A 163 9.17 -6.99 -4.80
N GLY A 164 8.22 -6.71 -5.65
CA GLY A 164 7.81 -7.63 -6.70
C GLY A 164 6.73 -7.09 -7.61
N TRP A 165 6.56 -7.76 -8.74
CA TRP A 165 5.49 -7.54 -9.68
C TRP A 165 4.24 -8.30 -9.27
N VAL A 166 3.10 -7.70 -9.52
CA VAL A 166 1.75 -8.23 -9.27
C VAL A 166 0.97 -8.01 -10.55
N SER A 167 0.42 -9.08 -11.12
CA SER A 167 -0.41 -8.97 -12.32
C SER A 167 -1.70 -8.19 -12.04
N ALA A 168 -2.26 -7.57 -13.09
CA ALA A 168 -3.55 -6.88 -12.99
C ALA A 168 -4.66 -7.79 -12.45
N ALA A 169 -4.65 -9.08 -12.81
CA ALA A 169 -5.61 -10.07 -12.33
C ALA A 169 -5.49 -10.31 -10.82
N GLU A 170 -4.27 -10.54 -10.31
CA GLU A 170 -4.05 -10.70 -8.86
C GLU A 170 -4.48 -9.45 -8.09
N TYR A 171 -4.13 -8.26 -8.61
CA TYR A 171 -4.47 -6.99 -8.00
C TYR A 171 -5.99 -6.74 -7.94
N SER A 172 -6.73 -7.04 -9.00
CA SER A 172 -8.17 -6.78 -9.08
C SER A 172 -9.02 -7.72 -8.21
N HIS A 173 -8.50 -8.92 -7.88
CA HIS A 173 -9.24 -9.92 -7.11
C HIS A 173 -9.10 -9.77 -5.59
N VAL A 174 -8.20 -8.92 -5.11
CA VAL A 174 -8.00 -8.72 -3.67
C VAL A 174 -8.69 -7.45 -3.19
N GLN A 175 -8.94 -7.40 -1.88
CA GLN A 175 -9.49 -6.24 -1.20
C GLN A 175 -8.44 -5.59 -0.29
N PRO A 176 -8.62 -4.32 0.11
CA PRO A 176 -7.81 -3.71 1.16
C PRO A 176 -7.89 -4.52 2.45
N ASP A 177 -6.82 -4.52 3.23
CA ASP A 177 -6.80 -5.19 4.52
C ASP A 177 -7.90 -4.60 5.44
N PRO A 178 -8.70 -5.43 6.13
CA PRO A 178 -9.81 -4.97 6.97
C PRO A 178 -9.36 -4.11 8.17
N LEU A 179 -8.09 -4.17 8.56
CA LEU A 179 -7.55 -3.30 9.61
C LEU A 179 -6.99 -1.97 9.08
N SER A 180 -6.99 -1.74 7.77
CA SER A 180 -6.32 -0.59 7.14
C SER A 180 -6.70 0.77 7.76
N ASP A 181 -7.99 0.99 8.03
CA ASP A 181 -8.49 2.27 8.58
C ASP A 181 -8.13 2.49 10.05
N VAL A 182 -7.78 1.43 10.77
CA VAL A 182 -7.49 1.46 12.22
C VAL A 182 -6.06 1.04 12.55
N ALA A 183 -5.27 0.66 11.55
CA ALA A 183 -3.90 0.18 11.76
C ALA A 183 -3.02 1.21 12.46
N ALA A 184 -3.14 2.50 12.10
CA ALA A 184 -2.38 3.58 12.73
C ALA A 184 -2.68 3.69 14.23
N ASP A 185 -3.96 3.65 14.62
CA ASP A 185 -4.39 3.73 16.00
C ASP A 185 -3.92 2.52 16.82
N ILE A 186 -3.98 1.31 16.22
CA ILE A 186 -3.46 0.09 16.87
C ILE A 186 -1.95 0.22 17.10
N ILE A 187 -1.20 0.68 16.11
CA ILE A 187 0.26 0.83 16.20
C ILE A 187 0.62 1.86 17.28
N GLU A 188 -0.03 3.02 17.28
CA GLU A 188 0.20 4.08 18.27
C GLU A 188 -0.08 3.60 19.67
N HIS A 189 -1.24 2.98 19.90
CA HIS A 189 -1.64 2.43 21.19
C HIS A 189 -0.64 1.36 21.69
N MET A 190 -0.27 0.41 20.83
CA MET A 190 0.66 -0.65 21.21
C MET A 190 2.06 -0.11 21.54
N ASN A 191 2.52 0.89 20.81
CA ASN A 191 3.83 1.50 21.05
C ASN A 191 3.86 2.38 22.30
N THR A 192 2.77 3.08 22.59
CA THR A 192 2.68 4.00 23.72
C THR A 192 2.46 3.25 25.05
N ASP A 193 1.53 2.28 25.04
CA ASP A 193 1.04 1.70 26.29
C ASP A 193 1.54 0.26 26.53
N HIS A 194 2.08 -0.42 25.50
CA HIS A 194 2.35 -1.86 25.53
C HIS A 194 3.73 -2.27 25.02
N GLY A 195 4.75 -1.40 25.11
CA GLY A 195 6.11 -1.69 24.64
C GLY A 195 6.74 -2.94 25.27
N GLU A 196 6.52 -3.17 26.57
CA GLU A 196 7.01 -4.38 27.27
C GLU A 196 6.33 -5.64 26.71
N ALA A 197 5.04 -5.57 26.38
CA ALA A 197 4.32 -6.68 25.77
C ALA A 197 4.86 -6.99 24.36
N LEU A 198 5.20 -5.97 23.57
CA LEU A 198 5.83 -6.17 22.26
C LEU A 198 7.17 -6.88 22.37
N THR A 199 7.99 -6.51 23.35
CA THR A 199 9.29 -7.17 23.63
C THR A 199 9.10 -8.63 24.02
N LEU A 200 8.13 -8.92 24.90
CA LEU A 200 7.77 -10.27 25.30
C LEU A 200 7.28 -11.11 24.11
N LEU A 201 6.42 -10.56 23.27
CA LEU A 201 5.91 -11.23 22.07
C LEU A 201 7.03 -11.52 21.06
N ALA A 202 7.97 -10.59 20.87
CA ALA A 202 9.13 -10.79 20.01
C ALA A 202 10.04 -11.92 20.50
N CYS A 203 10.33 -11.94 21.78
CA CYS A 203 11.12 -13.02 22.39
C CYS A 203 10.42 -14.37 22.23
N THR A 204 9.11 -14.45 22.56
CA THR A 204 8.36 -15.71 22.59
C THR A 204 8.05 -16.28 21.21
N PHE A 205 7.62 -15.44 20.26
CA PHE A 205 7.10 -15.91 18.96
C PHE A 205 8.10 -15.72 17.81
N ALA A 206 9.04 -14.78 17.90
CA ALA A 206 10.10 -14.62 16.91
C ALA A 206 11.45 -15.17 17.38
N GLY A 207 11.60 -15.54 18.66
CA GLY A 207 12.86 -16.06 19.21
C GLY A 207 13.97 -15.02 19.25
N ILE A 208 13.65 -13.74 19.34
CA ILE A 208 14.62 -12.64 19.31
C ILE A 208 14.54 -11.87 20.62
N GLU A 209 15.59 -11.96 21.43
CA GLU A 209 15.76 -11.11 22.61
C GLU A 209 16.06 -9.68 22.20
N SER A 210 15.36 -8.71 22.77
CA SER A 210 15.54 -7.30 22.49
C SER A 210 15.35 -6.45 23.72
N GLN A 211 16.00 -5.29 23.75
CA GLN A 211 15.86 -4.29 24.82
C GLN A 211 14.56 -3.47 24.62
N GLU A 212 14.13 -3.34 23.38
CA GLU A 212 12.98 -2.54 22.98
C GLU A 212 12.37 -3.11 21.70
N ALA A 213 11.06 -3.08 21.62
CA ALA A 213 10.31 -3.47 20.44
C ALA A 213 9.29 -2.37 20.09
N THR A 214 9.23 -2.01 18.82
CA THR A 214 8.29 -1.02 18.28
C THR A 214 7.50 -1.65 17.15
N MET A 215 6.17 -1.66 17.24
CA MET A 215 5.30 -2.11 16.15
C MET A 215 5.39 -1.12 14.99
N THR A 216 5.64 -1.63 13.78
CA THR A 216 5.82 -0.79 12.57
C THR A 216 4.70 -0.97 11.55
N SER A 217 4.01 -2.12 11.59
CA SER A 217 2.80 -2.36 10.79
C SER A 217 1.96 -3.45 11.43
N VAL A 218 0.67 -3.43 11.13
CA VAL A 218 -0.29 -4.48 11.49
C VAL A 218 -1.23 -4.73 10.32
N ASP A 219 -1.58 -5.99 10.11
CA ASP A 219 -2.58 -6.45 9.14
C ASP A 219 -3.38 -7.62 9.75
N ARG A 220 -4.37 -8.13 9.04
CA ARG A 220 -5.26 -9.21 9.53
C ARG A 220 -4.56 -10.50 9.94
N LEU A 221 -3.32 -10.73 9.47
CA LEU A 221 -2.56 -11.97 9.73
C LEU A 221 -1.51 -11.81 10.82
N GLY A 222 -1.20 -10.56 11.27
CA GLY A 222 -0.17 -10.30 12.27
C GLY A 222 0.41 -8.90 12.18
N PHE A 223 1.59 -8.74 12.76
CA PHE A 223 2.24 -7.43 12.84
C PHE A 223 3.75 -7.52 12.66
N GLN A 224 4.37 -6.42 12.25
CA GLN A 224 5.82 -6.28 12.17
C GLN A 224 6.33 -5.47 13.35
N VAL A 225 7.49 -5.86 13.87
CA VAL A 225 8.19 -5.12 14.91
C VAL A 225 9.62 -4.78 14.47
N ARG A 226 10.05 -3.60 14.86
CA ARG A 226 11.45 -3.19 14.88
C ARG A 226 11.99 -3.43 16.28
N LEU A 227 13.11 -4.14 16.38
CA LEU A 227 13.72 -4.58 17.62
C LEU A 227 15.07 -3.91 17.78
N ARG A 228 15.36 -3.41 18.99
CA ARG A 228 16.69 -2.98 19.37
C ARG A 228 17.39 -4.13 20.08
N THR A 229 18.35 -4.75 19.38
CA THR A 229 19.13 -5.88 19.92
C THR A 229 20.57 -5.44 20.17
N PRO A 230 21.35 -6.20 20.99
CA PRO A 230 22.78 -5.92 21.18
C PRO A 230 23.59 -5.89 19.88
N ASP A 231 23.19 -6.67 18.88
CA ASP A 231 23.84 -6.77 17.57
C ASP A 231 23.38 -5.70 16.56
N GLY A 232 22.51 -4.76 17.00
CA GLY A 232 21.92 -3.72 16.17
C GLY A 232 20.40 -3.88 15.92
N PRO A 233 19.80 -3.00 15.12
CA PRO A 233 18.37 -3.06 14.84
C PRO A 233 18.01 -4.27 13.98
N ARG A 234 16.93 -4.98 14.34
CA ARG A 234 16.36 -6.09 13.58
C ARG A 234 14.87 -5.88 13.35
N GLY A 235 14.34 -6.41 12.25
CA GLY A 235 12.91 -6.52 12.00
C GLY A 235 12.43 -7.95 12.19
N ALA A 236 11.22 -8.12 12.72
CA ALA A 236 10.58 -9.43 12.81
C ALA A 236 9.08 -9.31 12.48
N ARG A 237 8.54 -10.36 11.85
CA ARG A 237 7.10 -10.58 11.69
C ARG A 237 6.61 -11.55 12.74
N ILE A 238 5.51 -11.19 13.40
CA ILE A 238 4.80 -12.04 14.36
C ILE A 238 3.40 -12.28 13.82
N ALA A 239 3.07 -13.56 13.55
CA ALA A 239 1.72 -13.91 13.10
C ALA A 239 0.75 -13.88 14.29
N PHE A 240 -0.48 -13.46 14.03
CA PHE A 240 -1.57 -13.70 14.94
C PHE A 240 -1.87 -15.22 15.04
N SER A 241 -2.43 -15.64 16.14
CA SER A 241 -2.85 -17.04 16.33
C SER A 241 -4.04 -17.44 15.42
N ARG A 242 -4.78 -16.47 14.91
CA ARG A 242 -5.86 -16.59 13.93
C ARG A 242 -5.98 -15.29 13.12
N GLU A 243 -6.59 -15.38 11.96
CA GLU A 243 -6.94 -14.20 11.16
C GLU A 243 -7.96 -13.31 11.91
N VAL A 244 -7.83 -12.01 11.78
CA VAL A 244 -8.68 -11.00 12.43
C VAL A 244 -9.23 -10.02 11.39
N ASN A 245 -10.50 -9.61 11.56
CA ASN A 245 -11.20 -8.75 10.60
C ASN A 245 -11.72 -7.44 11.23
N SER A 246 -11.37 -7.19 12.48
CA SER A 246 -11.80 -6.00 13.21
C SER A 246 -10.80 -5.62 14.30
N PRO A 247 -10.80 -4.35 14.75
CA PRO A 247 -9.95 -3.91 15.88
C PRO A 247 -10.25 -4.65 17.18
N VAL A 248 -11.50 -5.06 17.39
CA VAL A 248 -11.91 -5.84 18.58
C VAL A 248 -11.26 -7.23 18.55
N GLU A 249 -11.26 -7.89 17.40
CA GLU A 249 -10.61 -9.17 17.23
C GLU A 249 -9.09 -9.08 17.35
N ALA A 250 -8.47 -8.06 16.76
CA ALA A 250 -7.04 -7.81 16.88
C ALA A 250 -6.63 -7.61 18.34
N ARG A 251 -7.39 -6.82 19.10
CA ARG A 251 -7.17 -6.64 20.55
C ARG A 251 -7.29 -7.96 21.31
N SER A 252 -8.34 -8.75 21.05
CA SER A 252 -8.54 -10.05 21.71
C SER A 252 -7.36 -10.99 21.45
N VAL A 253 -6.93 -11.12 20.21
CA VAL A 253 -5.80 -11.99 19.85
C VAL A 253 -4.49 -11.53 20.49
N LEU A 254 -4.22 -10.22 20.54
CA LEU A 254 -3.03 -9.69 21.20
C LEU A 254 -3.03 -10.00 22.71
N ILE A 255 -4.16 -9.86 23.40
CA ILE A 255 -4.31 -10.21 24.82
C ILE A 255 -4.03 -11.70 25.04
N ASP A 256 -4.63 -12.57 24.21
CA ASP A 256 -4.44 -14.02 24.30
C ASP A 256 -2.98 -14.40 24.07
N MET A 257 -2.31 -13.79 23.09
CA MET A 257 -0.90 -14.01 22.80
C MET A 257 0.02 -13.56 23.95
N VAL A 258 -0.27 -12.42 24.56
CA VAL A 258 0.49 -11.95 25.76
C VAL A 258 0.28 -12.90 26.94
N ALA A 259 -0.95 -13.36 27.17
CA ALA A 259 -1.24 -14.34 28.22
C ALA A 259 -0.47 -15.66 28.00
N GLN A 260 -0.44 -16.15 26.76
CA GLN A 260 0.32 -17.34 26.38
C GLN A 260 1.84 -17.14 26.55
N ALA A 261 2.35 -15.97 26.19
CA ALA A 261 3.79 -15.66 26.31
C ALA A 261 4.25 -15.60 27.78
N ARG A 262 3.39 -15.17 28.70
CA ARG A 262 3.69 -15.14 30.15
C ARG A 262 3.70 -16.51 30.83
N GLN A 263 3.14 -17.54 30.16
CA GLN A 263 3.08 -18.92 30.69
C GLN A 263 4.26 -19.76 30.19
N ARG A 264 5.04 -19.29 29.24
CA ARG A 264 6.25 -19.95 28.72
C ARG A 264 7.51 -19.48 29.44
#